data_a26ac64d069fb902d5910cd509081c9f
#
_entry.id   a26ac64d069fb902d5910cd509081c9f
#
_cell.length_a   1.000
_cell.length_b   1.000
_cell.length_c   1.000
_cell.angle_alpha   90.00
_cell.angle_beta   90.00
_cell.angle_gamma   90.00
#
_symmetry.space_group_name_H-M   'P 1'
#
loop_
_entity.id
_entity.type
_entity.pdbx_description
1 polymer ?
#
loop_
_entity_poly.entity_id
_entity_poly.type
_entity_poly.pdbx_seq_one_letter_code
_entity_poly.pdbx_strand_id
1 'polypeptide(L)'
;KEDQGQNTCIFSTEFSLKLMGDIQEYFTANKIRNFYSVSISGYHIAEAGANPISQLAFTLSNGFTFVEAYIARGMKVDDFAHNLSFFFSNGMDPEYTVLGRVARRIWATAMRFKYGASERSQKLKYHIQTSGRSLHAQEMSFNDIRTTLQALIAVYDNCNSLHTNAYDEAVTTPTEESVRRAMAIQLIINKEWGLAVNENSSQGSFIIDELTDLL
;
A
#
# COMPACT_ATOMS: atom_id res chain seq x y z
N LYS A 1 -3.43 -4.98 11.90
CA LYS A 1 -2.36 -3.99 12.12
C LYS A 1 -1.44 -4.32 13.29
N GLU A 2 -1.94 -4.96 14.33
CA GLU A 2 -1.17 -5.27 15.54
C GLU A 2 -0.05 -6.26 15.27
N ASP A 3 -0.29 -7.26 14.45
CA ASP A 3 0.68 -8.25 14.00
C ASP A 3 1.70 -7.71 12.97
N GLN A 4 1.56 -6.45 12.57
CA GLN A 4 2.40 -5.79 11.57
C GLN A 4 3.33 -4.71 12.17
N GLY A 5 3.54 -4.72 13.48
CA GLY A 5 4.55 -3.87 14.14
C GLY A 5 4.05 -2.55 14.71
N GLN A 6 2.76 -2.42 15.03
CA GLN A 6 2.26 -1.26 15.77
C GLN A 6 2.49 -1.39 17.28
N ASN A 7 2.69 -0.25 17.95
CA ASN A 7 2.92 -0.19 19.40
C ASN A 7 1.72 -0.63 20.25
N THR A 8 0.58 -0.89 19.65
CA THR A 8 -0.68 -1.26 20.31
C THR A 8 -0.98 -2.75 20.19
N CYS A 9 0.03 -3.59 19.96
CA CYS A 9 -0.14 -5.04 19.89
C CYS A 9 -0.73 -5.58 21.19
N ILE A 10 -1.98 -6.05 21.13
CA ILE A 10 -2.70 -6.63 22.26
C ILE A 10 -2.58 -8.15 22.23
N PHE A 11 -2.50 -8.73 21.06
CA PHE A 11 -2.45 -10.17 20.84
C PHE A 11 -1.07 -10.63 20.37
N SER A 12 -0.74 -11.88 20.66
CA SER A 12 0.45 -12.50 20.06
C SER A 12 0.28 -12.68 18.55
N THR A 13 1.36 -12.70 17.81
CA THR A 13 1.37 -12.95 16.36
C THR A 13 0.67 -14.27 16.02
N GLU A 14 0.92 -15.32 16.81
CA GLU A 14 0.29 -16.63 16.64
C GLU A 14 -1.24 -16.54 16.75
N PHE A 15 -1.75 -15.87 17.80
CA PHE A 15 -3.18 -15.69 17.99
C PHE A 15 -3.79 -14.84 16.86
N SER A 16 -3.11 -13.77 16.44
CA SER A 16 -3.57 -12.90 15.36
C SER A 16 -3.70 -13.65 14.05
N LEU A 17 -2.70 -14.47 13.69
CA LEU A 17 -2.77 -15.32 12.49
C LEU A 17 -3.89 -16.35 12.56
N LYS A 18 -4.11 -16.95 13.73
CA LYS A 18 -5.24 -17.85 13.94
C LYS A 18 -6.57 -17.15 13.74
N LEU A 19 -6.77 -15.99 14.38
CA LEU A 19 -7.97 -15.18 14.27
C LEU A 19 -8.25 -14.77 12.82
N MET A 20 -7.23 -14.29 12.13
CA MET A 20 -7.36 -13.90 10.71
C MET A 20 -7.69 -15.10 9.82
N GLY A 21 -7.15 -16.26 10.13
CA GLY A 21 -7.49 -17.51 9.46
C GLY A 21 -8.96 -17.88 9.65
N ASP A 22 -9.48 -17.80 10.89
CA ASP A 22 -10.90 -18.07 11.20
C ASP A 22 -11.83 -17.11 10.43
N ILE A 23 -11.49 -15.83 10.38
CA ILE A 23 -12.23 -14.80 9.62
C ILE A 23 -12.23 -15.13 8.14
N GLN A 24 -11.07 -15.48 7.58
CA GLN A 24 -10.96 -15.79 6.15
C GLN A 24 -11.73 -17.06 5.77
N GLU A 25 -11.69 -18.10 6.59
CA GLU A 25 -12.51 -19.30 6.39
C GLU A 25 -14.00 -18.99 6.37
N TYR A 26 -14.47 -18.18 7.32
CA TYR A 26 -15.85 -17.72 7.37
C TYR A 26 -16.24 -16.95 6.11
N PHE A 27 -15.38 -16.05 5.63
CA PHE A 27 -15.62 -15.26 4.43
C PHE A 27 -15.72 -16.14 3.18
N THR A 28 -14.82 -17.10 3.06
CA THR A 28 -14.81 -18.05 1.95
C THR A 28 -16.05 -18.94 1.96
N ALA A 29 -16.39 -19.52 3.10
CA ALA A 29 -17.54 -20.41 3.27
C ALA A 29 -18.87 -19.69 2.98
N ASN A 30 -19.00 -18.43 3.39
CA ASN A 30 -20.21 -17.63 3.22
C ASN A 30 -20.23 -16.79 1.93
N LYS A 31 -19.20 -16.90 1.07
CA LYS A 31 -19.05 -16.15 -0.20
C LYS A 31 -19.24 -14.64 -0.01
N ILE A 32 -18.65 -14.08 1.05
CA ILE A 32 -18.71 -12.66 1.34
C ILE A 32 -17.97 -11.88 0.24
N ARG A 33 -18.63 -10.86 -0.30
CA ARG A 33 -18.13 -10.02 -1.38
C ARG A 33 -17.90 -8.59 -0.92
N ASN A 34 -17.02 -7.88 -1.62
CA ASN A 34 -16.77 -6.45 -1.43
C ASN A 34 -16.29 -6.10 -0.02
N PHE A 35 -15.60 -7.01 0.62
CA PHE A 35 -14.99 -6.81 1.92
C PHE A 35 -13.60 -7.45 1.97
N TYR A 36 -12.59 -6.66 2.34
CA TYR A 36 -11.24 -7.16 2.54
C TYR A 36 -11.08 -7.68 3.97
N SER A 37 -10.69 -8.93 4.10
CA SER A 37 -10.48 -9.57 5.42
C SER A 37 -9.26 -9.03 6.13
N VAL A 38 -8.23 -8.63 5.38
CA VAL A 38 -6.97 -8.12 5.91
C VAL A 38 -6.41 -7.00 5.04
N SER A 39 -5.82 -6.00 5.69
CA SER A 39 -4.99 -4.98 5.04
C SER A 39 -3.54 -5.20 5.47
N ILE A 40 -2.71 -5.62 4.52
CA ILE A 40 -1.29 -5.87 4.73
C ILE A 40 -0.57 -4.55 4.56
N SER A 41 -0.21 -3.92 5.69
CA SER A 41 0.21 -2.53 5.71
C SER A 41 1.71 -2.40 5.99
N GLY A 42 2.41 -1.74 5.06
CA GLY A 42 3.78 -1.25 5.23
C GLY A 42 3.83 0.21 5.69
N TYR A 43 2.70 0.92 5.69
CA TYR A 43 2.66 2.35 6.03
C TYR A 43 3.30 2.64 7.39
N HIS A 44 2.84 1.99 8.44
CA HIS A 44 3.37 2.20 9.80
C HIS A 44 4.82 1.72 9.96
N ILE A 45 5.27 0.76 9.17
CA ILE A 45 6.68 0.32 9.14
C ILE A 45 7.56 1.47 8.60
N ALA A 46 7.13 2.11 7.51
CA ALA A 46 7.79 3.27 6.95
C ALA A 46 7.76 4.47 7.91
N GLU A 47 6.60 4.75 8.53
CA GLU A 47 6.46 5.83 9.49
C GLU A 47 7.34 5.61 10.75
N ALA A 48 7.60 4.35 11.12
CA ALA A 48 8.53 3.98 12.19
C ALA A 48 10.02 4.11 11.79
N GLY A 49 10.33 4.42 10.53
CA GLY A 49 11.68 4.72 10.08
C GLY A 49 12.26 3.79 9.01
N ALA A 50 11.52 2.81 8.53
CA ALA A 50 11.99 1.97 7.44
C ALA A 50 12.18 2.77 6.14
N ASN A 51 13.23 2.43 5.39
CA ASN A 51 13.44 2.93 4.04
C ASN A 51 12.49 2.22 3.05
N PRO A 52 12.38 2.69 1.79
CA PRO A 52 11.48 2.08 0.80
C PRO A 52 11.70 0.59 0.59
N ILE A 53 12.95 0.15 0.52
CA ILE A 53 13.32 -1.26 0.32
C ILE A 53 12.83 -2.12 1.50
N SER A 54 13.13 -1.71 2.72
CA SER A 54 12.71 -2.42 3.93
C SER A 54 11.19 -2.42 4.09
N GLN A 55 10.52 -1.30 3.78
CA GLN A 55 9.06 -1.24 3.76
C GLN A 55 8.48 -2.30 2.82
N LEU A 56 8.97 -2.33 1.58
CA LEU A 56 8.50 -3.28 0.57
C LEU A 56 8.74 -4.73 1.01
N ALA A 57 9.97 -5.04 1.44
CA ALA A 57 10.35 -6.39 1.84
C ALA A 57 9.51 -6.91 3.02
N PHE A 58 9.35 -6.12 4.06
CA PHE A 58 8.54 -6.52 5.22
C PHE A 58 7.06 -6.63 4.90
N THR A 59 6.54 -5.74 4.07
CA THR A 59 5.12 -5.79 3.67
C THR A 59 4.82 -7.04 2.85
N LEU A 60 5.66 -7.36 1.87
CA LEU A 60 5.50 -8.58 1.08
C LEU A 60 5.71 -9.84 1.92
N SER A 61 6.67 -9.84 2.85
CA SER A 61 6.86 -10.95 3.80
C SER A 61 5.61 -11.20 4.63
N ASN A 62 4.97 -10.14 5.14
CA ASN A 62 3.69 -10.25 5.83
C ASN A 62 2.60 -10.83 4.91
N GLY A 63 2.54 -10.38 3.66
CA GLY A 63 1.62 -10.93 2.67
C GLY A 63 1.79 -12.42 2.46
N PHE A 64 3.02 -12.87 2.28
CA PHE A 64 3.33 -14.29 2.13
C PHE A 64 3.07 -15.10 3.40
N THR A 65 3.27 -14.51 4.58
CA THR A 65 2.93 -15.14 5.86
C THR A 65 1.44 -15.44 5.95
N PHE A 66 0.56 -14.52 5.53
CA PHE A 66 -0.88 -14.78 5.47
C PHE A 66 -1.22 -15.86 4.44
N VAL A 67 -0.62 -15.83 3.26
CA VAL A 67 -0.82 -16.86 2.23
C VAL A 67 -0.46 -18.25 2.77
N GLU A 68 0.73 -18.40 3.36
CA GLU A 68 1.18 -19.67 3.93
C GLU A 68 0.29 -20.14 5.08
N ALA A 69 -0.10 -19.24 5.97
CA ALA A 69 -0.98 -19.56 7.10
C ALA A 69 -2.36 -20.07 6.63
N TYR A 70 -2.92 -19.46 5.59
CA TYR A 70 -4.23 -19.84 5.05
C TYR A 70 -4.15 -21.17 4.27
N ILE A 71 -3.09 -21.38 3.49
CA ILE A 71 -2.83 -22.66 2.82
C ILE A 71 -2.62 -23.79 3.83
N ALA A 72 -1.88 -23.56 4.91
CA ALA A 72 -1.65 -24.54 5.98
C ALA A 72 -2.96 -24.98 6.67
N ARG A 73 -4.01 -24.14 6.60
CA ARG A 73 -5.37 -24.47 7.09
C ARG A 73 -6.22 -25.21 6.05
N GLY A 74 -5.67 -25.51 4.87
CA GLY A 74 -6.36 -26.23 3.80
C GLY A 74 -7.17 -25.35 2.84
N MET A 75 -7.07 -24.01 2.93
CA MET A 75 -7.71 -23.12 1.97
C MET A 75 -6.97 -23.13 0.62
N LYS A 76 -7.70 -23.04 -0.48
CA LYS A 76 -7.12 -22.86 -1.80
C LYS A 76 -6.75 -21.39 -2.00
N VAL A 77 -5.58 -21.15 -2.61
CA VAL A 77 -5.06 -19.77 -2.80
C VAL A 77 -6.04 -18.87 -3.56
N ASP A 78 -6.76 -19.39 -4.54
CA ASP A 78 -7.71 -18.62 -5.33
C ASP A 78 -8.99 -18.24 -4.59
N ASP A 79 -9.30 -18.91 -3.48
CA ASP A 79 -10.47 -18.60 -2.67
C ASP A 79 -10.26 -17.35 -1.80
N PHE A 80 -9.02 -16.99 -1.47
CA PHE A 80 -8.72 -15.89 -0.56
C PHE A 80 -7.78 -14.80 -1.12
N ALA A 81 -6.89 -15.12 -2.06
CA ALA A 81 -5.84 -14.18 -2.46
C ALA A 81 -6.38 -12.85 -3.01
N HIS A 82 -7.53 -12.88 -3.66
CA HIS A 82 -8.19 -11.66 -4.15
C HIS A 82 -8.73 -10.76 -3.04
N ASN A 83 -8.84 -11.24 -1.80
CA ASN A 83 -9.23 -10.48 -0.61
C ASN A 83 -8.04 -9.86 0.12
N LEU A 84 -6.81 -10.18 -0.26
CA LEU A 84 -5.63 -9.54 0.30
C LEU A 84 -5.46 -8.15 -0.32
N SER A 85 -5.34 -7.15 0.54
CA SER A 85 -5.12 -5.76 0.15
C SER A 85 -3.84 -5.25 0.79
N PHE A 86 -3.05 -4.51 0.03
CA PHE A 86 -1.78 -3.96 0.49
C PHE A 86 -1.89 -2.46 0.72
N PHE A 87 -1.04 -1.95 1.60
CA PHE A 87 -1.02 -0.54 1.94
C PHE A 87 0.43 -0.07 2.14
N PHE A 88 0.86 0.93 1.39
CA PHE A 88 2.19 1.50 1.48
C PHE A 88 2.17 2.98 1.81
N SER A 89 3.24 3.44 2.45
CA SER A 89 3.58 4.86 2.55
C SER A 89 4.35 5.30 1.31
N ASN A 90 4.12 6.54 0.88
CA ASN A 90 4.85 7.16 -0.21
C ASN A 90 5.53 8.43 0.28
N GLY A 91 6.86 8.42 0.28
CA GLY A 91 7.69 9.55 0.69
C GLY A 91 8.24 10.32 -0.51
N MET A 92 9.43 10.92 -0.32
CA MET A 92 10.08 11.77 -1.31
C MET A 92 11.28 11.10 -2.00
N ASP A 93 11.70 9.91 -1.55
CA ASP A 93 12.83 9.20 -2.13
C ASP A 93 12.47 8.65 -3.53
N PRO A 94 13.42 8.58 -4.47
CA PRO A 94 13.15 8.17 -5.84
C PRO A 94 12.60 6.73 -5.95
N GLU A 95 12.93 5.84 -5.02
CA GLU A 95 12.46 4.45 -4.99
C GLU A 95 10.93 4.35 -4.87
N TYR A 96 10.29 5.36 -4.30
CA TYR A 96 8.82 5.39 -4.23
C TYR A 96 8.15 5.48 -5.61
N THR A 97 8.87 5.91 -6.65
CA THR A 97 8.34 5.96 -8.02
C THR A 97 8.11 4.58 -8.65
N VAL A 98 8.69 3.53 -8.07
CA VAL A 98 8.63 2.15 -8.59
C VAL A 98 8.17 1.12 -7.55
N LEU A 99 7.90 1.55 -6.32
CA LEU A 99 7.60 0.63 -5.22
C LEU A 99 6.42 -0.30 -5.52
N GLY A 100 5.33 0.23 -6.05
CA GLY A 100 4.15 -0.55 -6.43
C GLY A 100 4.39 -1.43 -7.65
N ARG A 101 5.18 -0.97 -8.62
CA ARG A 101 5.60 -1.74 -9.79
C ARG A 101 6.39 -2.98 -9.37
N VAL A 102 7.38 -2.81 -8.50
CA VAL A 102 8.20 -3.90 -7.97
C VAL A 102 7.35 -4.84 -7.12
N ALA A 103 6.50 -4.31 -6.24
CA ALA A 103 5.57 -5.10 -5.44
C ALA A 103 4.70 -6.02 -6.30
N ARG A 104 4.12 -5.49 -7.38
CA ARG A 104 3.31 -6.27 -8.32
C ARG A 104 4.10 -7.35 -9.04
N ARG A 105 5.34 -7.04 -9.45
CA ARG A 105 6.23 -7.99 -10.15
C ARG A 105 6.59 -9.17 -9.23
N ILE A 106 7.02 -8.89 -8.02
CA ILE A 106 7.39 -9.92 -7.03
C ILE A 106 6.17 -10.76 -6.64
N TRP A 107 5.05 -10.11 -6.33
CA TRP A 107 3.82 -10.79 -5.95
C TRP A 107 3.31 -11.72 -7.06
N ALA A 108 3.18 -11.21 -8.28
CA ALA A 108 2.70 -12.00 -9.40
C ALA A 108 3.60 -13.20 -9.69
N THR A 109 4.93 -13.02 -9.61
CA THR A 109 5.92 -14.08 -9.80
C THR A 109 5.75 -15.18 -8.74
N ALA A 110 5.70 -14.82 -7.48
CA ALA A 110 5.53 -15.77 -6.38
C ALA A 110 4.18 -16.50 -6.46
N MET A 111 3.09 -15.75 -6.67
CA MET A 111 1.74 -16.31 -6.75
C MET A 111 1.61 -17.31 -7.91
N ARG A 112 2.23 -17.00 -9.04
CA ARG A 112 2.23 -17.90 -10.22
C ARG A 112 3.07 -19.14 -9.99
N PHE A 113 4.34 -18.97 -9.64
CA PHE A 113 5.31 -20.07 -9.67
C PHE A 113 5.41 -20.86 -8.38
N LYS A 114 5.19 -20.22 -7.23
CA LYS A 114 5.23 -20.92 -5.95
C LYS A 114 3.87 -21.48 -5.54
N TYR A 115 2.80 -20.71 -5.75
CA TYR A 115 1.46 -21.07 -5.27
C TYR A 115 0.51 -21.55 -6.33
N GLY A 116 0.87 -21.50 -7.62
CA GLY A 116 0.02 -21.97 -8.73
C GLY A 116 -1.28 -21.21 -8.88
N ALA A 117 -1.31 -19.93 -8.45
CA ALA A 117 -2.48 -19.10 -8.41
C ALA A 117 -2.96 -18.67 -9.80
N SER A 118 -4.27 -18.46 -9.96
CA SER A 118 -4.87 -17.93 -11.17
C SER A 118 -4.42 -16.49 -11.46
N GLU A 119 -4.62 -16.02 -12.69
CA GLU A 119 -4.26 -14.64 -13.10
C GLU A 119 -4.91 -13.57 -12.19
N ARG A 120 -6.14 -13.81 -11.71
CA ARG A 120 -6.83 -12.91 -10.80
C ARG A 120 -6.09 -12.77 -9.47
N SER A 121 -5.60 -13.87 -8.92
CA SER A 121 -4.89 -13.93 -7.64
C SER A 121 -3.45 -13.41 -7.73
N GLN A 122 -2.87 -13.35 -8.94
CA GLN A 122 -1.56 -12.75 -9.21
C GLN A 122 -1.59 -11.21 -9.17
N LYS A 123 -2.77 -10.57 -9.19
CA LYS A 123 -2.91 -9.11 -9.21
C LYS A 123 -2.83 -8.54 -7.79
N LEU A 124 -1.72 -7.87 -7.48
CA LEU A 124 -1.59 -7.12 -6.25
C LEU A 124 -2.32 -5.78 -6.35
N LYS A 125 -3.22 -5.51 -5.40
CA LYS A 125 -3.91 -4.24 -5.21
C LYS A 125 -3.37 -3.54 -3.99
N TYR A 126 -3.08 -2.24 -4.12
CA TYR A 126 -2.55 -1.49 -2.99
C TYR A 126 -3.12 -0.07 -2.90
N HIS A 127 -3.25 0.35 -1.67
CA HIS A 127 -3.54 1.73 -1.28
C HIS A 127 -2.23 2.44 -0.98
N ILE A 128 -2.13 3.72 -1.33
CA ILE A 128 -1.04 4.61 -0.92
C ILE A 128 -1.60 5.67 0.02
N GLN A 129 -0.87 5.92 1.10
CA GLN A 129 -0.98 7.17 1.86
C GLN A 129 0.33 7.93 1.74
N THR A 130 0.25 9.22 1.50
CA THR A 130 1.44 10.09 1.54
C THR A 130 2.08 10.06 2.93
N SER A 131 3.41 10.12 2.99
CA SER A 131 4.15 9.94 4.24
C SER A 131 3.93 11.08 5.23
N GLY A 132 3.50 10.76 6.44
CA GLY A 132 3.42 11.70 7.56
C GLY A 132 4.80 12.17 8.02
N ARG A 133 5.82 11.34 7.92
CA ARG A 133 7.22 11.68 8.25
C ARG A 133 7.80 12.80 7.39
N SER A 134 7.26 13.00 6.21
CA SER A 134 7.68 14.07 5.30
C SER A 134 7.11 15.43 5.65
N LEU A 135 6.15 15.49 6.56
CA LEU A 135 5.51 16.73 6.99
C LEU A 135 6.34 17.44 8.05
N HIS A 136 6.44 18.74 7.93
CA HIS A 136 7.17 19.60 8.87
C HIS A 136 6.20 20.45 9.67
N ALA A 137 6.47 20.59 10.97
CA ALA A 137 5.72 21.51 11.84
C ALA A 137 6.07 22.98 11.56
N GLN A 138 7.33 23.24 11.19
CA GLN A 138 7.78 24.57 10.76
C GLN A 138 7.39 24.82 9.32
N GLU A 139 6.94 26.03 9.00
CA GLU A 139 6.45 26.39 7.67
C GLU A 139 5.40 25.38 7.15
N MET A 140 4.49 25.04 8.01
CA MET A 140 3.52 23.97 7.86
C MET A 140 2.69 24.09 6.56
N SER A 141 2.44 25.31 6.08
CA SER A 141 1.71 25.58 4.85
C SER A 141 2.37 24.96 3.59
N PHE A 142 3.70 24.75 3.61
CA PHE A 142 4.41 24.10 2.51
C PHE A 142 4.21 22.58 2.45
N ASN A 143 3.59 21.99 3.45
CA ASN A 143 3.30 20.56 3.44
C ASN A 143 2.37 20.15 2.29
N ASP A 144 1.50 21.04 1.82
CA ASP A 144 0.67 20.77 0.63
C ASP A 144 1.52 20.49 -0.62
N ILE A 145 2.65 21.19 -0.76
CA ILE A 145 3.58 20.97 -1.88
C ILE A 145 4.20 19.57 -1.75
N ARG A 146 4.65 19.20 -0.56
CA ARG A 146 5.22 17.85 -0.30
C ARG A 146 4.20 16.77 -0.58
N THR A 147 2.99 16.92 -0.05
CA THR A 147 1.89 15.98 -0.27
C THR A 147 1.52 15.87 -1.75
N THR A 148 1.54 16.98 -2.50
CA THR A 148 1.25 16.98 -3.95
C THR A 148 2.28 16.17 -4.72
N LEU A 149 3.58 16.33 -4.43
CA LEU A 149 4.63 15.56 -5.09
C LEU A 149 4.52 14.07 -4.78
N GLN A 150 4.26 13.70 -3.54
CA GLN A 150 4.05 12.31 -3.13
C GLN A 150 2.82 11.70 -3.79
N ALA A 151 1.74 12.48 -3.92
CA ALA A 151 0.53 12.07 -4.62
C ALA A 151 0.78 11.82 -6.12
N LEU A 152 1.55 12.69 -6.77
CA LEU A 152 1.96 12.50 -8.18
C LEU A 152 2.75 11.21 -8.36
N ILE A 153 3.72 10.94 -7.50
CA ILE A 153 4.50 9.70 -7.51
C ILE A 153 3.56 8.49 -7.41
N ALA A 154 2.60 8.50 -6.47
CA ALA A 154 1.64 7.42 -6.28
C ALA A 154 0.75 7.19 -7.51
N VAL A 155 0.28 8.26 -8.15
CA VAL A 155 -0.54 8.18 -9.37
C VAL A 155 0.27 7.61 -10.53
N TYR A 156 1.52 8.04 -10.71
CA TYR A 156 2.39 7.55 -11.77
C TYR A 156 2.83 6.09 -11.58
N ASP A 157 2.91 5.62 -10.33
CA ASP A 157 3.14 4.21 -10.02
C ASP A 157 1.86 3.36 -10.07
N ASN A 158 0.75 3.95 -10.53
CA ASN A 158 -0.55 3.27 -10.70
C ASN A 158 -1.13 2.67 -9.41
N CYS A 159 -1.12 3.39 -8.30
CA CYS A 159 -1.82 2.95 -7.09
C CYS A 159 -3.32 2.75 -7.36
N ASN A 160 -3.95 1.81 -6.65
CA ASN A 160 -5.38 1.56 -6.80
C ASN A 160 -6.24 2.59 -6.08
N SER A 161 -5.72 3.15 -4.99
CA SER A 161 -6.36 4.24 -4.25
C SER A 161 -5.31 5.06 -3.50
N LEU A 162 -5.64 6.30 -3.21
CA LEU A 162 -4.73 7.28 -2.64
C LEU A 162 -5.38 8.05 -1.49
N HIS A 163 -4.63 8.21 -0.41
CA HIS A 163 -4.91 9.17 0.66
C HIS A 163 -3.82 10.24 0.67
N THR A 164 -4.22 11.49 0.71
CA THR A 164 -3.35 12.66 0.83
C THR A 164 -3.47 13.26 2.23
N ASN A 165 -2.35 13.42 2.93
CA ASN A 165 -2.32 14.00 4.26
C ASN A 165 -2.66 15.49 4.22
N ALA A 166 -3.36 15.97 5.23
CA ALA A 166 -3.60 17.39 5.42
C ALA A 166 -2.29 18.11 5.83
N TYR A 167 -2.12 19.36 5.45
CA TYR A 167 -0.88 20.09 5.70
C TYR A 167 -0.56 20.28 7.19
N ASP A 168 -1.59 20.33 8.03
CA ASP A 168 -1.51 20.52 9.47
C ASP A 168 -1.41 19.22 10.29
N GLU A 169 -1.40 18.06 9.64
CA GLU A 169 -1.37 16.75 10.29
C GLU A 169 -0.09 16.52 11.12
N ALA A 170 0.98 17.25 10.81
CA ALA A 170 2.22 17.22 11.60
C ALA A 170 2.06 17.80 13.02
N VAL A 171 1.02 18.57 13.29
CA VAL A 171 0.85 19.34 14.53
C VAL A 171 -0.48 19.03 15.22
N THR A 172 -1.55 18.80 14.47
CA THR A 172 -2.90 18.71 15.02
C THR A 172 -3.78 17.75 14.24
N THR A 173 -4.97 17.49 14.77
CA THR A 173 -6.05 16.89 13.99
C THR A 173 -6.45 17.85 12.86
N PRO A 174 -6.63 17.35 11.63
CA PRO A 174 -6.95 18.20 10.49
C PRO A 174 -8.18 19.08 10.69
N THR A 175 -8.09 20.31 10.21
CA THR A 175 -9.21 21.25 10.14
C THR A 175 -10.06 21.02 8.89
N GLU A 176 -11.24 21.61 8.81
CA GLU A 176 -12.07 21.56 7.60
C GLU A 176 -11.34 22.13 6.37
N GLU A 177 -10.61 23.24 6.56
CA GLU A 177 -9.82 23.83 5.47
C GLU A 177 -8.71 22.89 5.00
N SER A 178 -7.94 22.31 5.91
CA SER A 178 -6.81 21.44 5.57
C SER A 178 -7.27 20.14 4.89
N VAL A 179 -8.38 19.56 5.33
CA VAL A 179 -9.00 18.40 4.67
C VAL A 179 -9.47 18.76 3.26
N ARG A 180 -10.13 19.91 3.09
CA ARG A 180 -10.57 20.39 1.77
C ARG A 180 -9.38 20.57 0.82
N ARG A 181 -8.25 21.11 1.30
CA ARG A 181 -7.02 21.27 0.52
C ARG A 181 -6.40 19.92 0.15
N ALA A 182 -6.35 18.99 1.08
CA ALA A 182 -5.85 17.63 0.84
C ALA A 182 -6.68 16.89 -0.23
N MET A 183 -8.01 17.06 -0.22
CA MET A 183 -8.89 16.55 -1.27
C MET A 183 -8.67 17.28 -2.61
N ALA A 184 -8.43 18.59 -2.57
CA ALA A 184 -8.18 19.38 -3.77
C ALA A 184 -6.93 18.92 -4.51
N ILE A 185 -5.88 18.50 -3.81
CA ILE A 185 -4.67 17.92 -4.42
C ILE A 185 -5.04 16.77 -5.37
N GLN A 186 -5.84 15.81 -4.91
CA GLN A 186 -6.26 14.67 -5.73
C GLN A 186 -7.16 15.11 -6.90
N LEU A 187 -8.07 16.05 -6.66
CA LEU A 187 -8.96 16.55 -7.71
C LEU A 187 -8.20 17.29 -8.81
N ILE A 188 -7.22 18.13 -8.45
CA ILE A 188 -6.38 18.85 -9.40
C ILE A 188 -5.56 17.85 -10.24
N ILE A 189 -4.91 16.87 -9.60
CA ILE A 189 -4.16 15.85 -10.33
C ILE A 189 -5.07 15.08 -11.29
N ASN A 190 -6.27 14.71 -10.85
CA ASN A 190 -7.16 13.88 -11.64
C ASN A 190 -7.93 14.65 -12.73
N LYS A 191 -8.23 15.93 -12.52
CA LYS A 191 -9.10 16.71 -13.41
C LYS A 191 -8.34 17.72 -14.29
N GLU A 192 -7.21 18.22 -13.81
CA GLU A 192 -6.47 19.29 -14.47
C GLU A 192 -5.12 18.81 -15.02
N TRP A 193 -4.50 17.80 -14.41
CA TRP A 193 -3.21 17.25 -14.84
C TRP A 193 -3.39 16.19 -15.92
N GLY A 194 -3.09 16.55 -17.18
CA GLY A 194 -3.39 15.74 -18.36
C GLY A 194 -2.73 14.37 -18.43
N LEU A 195 -1.57 14.16 -17.79
CA LEU A 195 -0.88 12.85 -17.81
C LEU A 195 -1.61 11.78 -16.98
N ALA A 196 -2.46 12.15 -16.05
CA ALA A 196 -3.22 11.20 -15.23
C ALA A 196 -4.26 10.39 -16.04
N VAL A 197 -4.57 10.78 -17.26
CA VAL A 197 -5.46 10.02 -18.16
C VAL A 197 -4.78 8.83 -18.83
N ASN A 198 -3.46 8.71 -18.73
CA ASN A 198 -2.69 7.59 -19.30
C ASN A 198 -2.48 6.50 -18.24
N GLU A 199 -2.70 5.26 -18.63
CA GLU A 199 -2.58 4.12 -17.70
C GLU A 199 -1.13 3.86 -17.24
N ASN A 200 -0.14 4.21 -18.03
CA ASN A 200 1.28 4.03 -17.68
C ASN A 200 2.11 5.19 -18.24
N SER A 201 1.96 6.35 -17.62
CA SER A 201 2.65 7.59 -18.03
C SER A 201 4.17 7.52 -17.91
N SER A 202 4.70 6.59 -17.12
CA SER A 202 6.14 6.37 -16.92
C SER A 202 6.74 5.29 -17.82
N GLN A 203 5.94 4.70 -18.72
CA GLN A 203 6.41 3.65 -19.63
C GLN A 203 7.54 4.18 -20.54
N GLY A 204 8.62 3.41 -20.65
CA GLY A 204 9.78 3.78 -21.46
C GLY A 204 10.70 4.82 -20.80
N SER A 205 10.44 5.18 -19.56
CA SER A 205 11.35 6.01 -18.78
C SER A 205 12.55 5.18 -18.32
N PHE A 206 13.75 5.55 -18.79
CA PHE A 206 15.00 4.88 -18.44
C PHE A 206 15.19 4.77 -16.92
N ILE A 207 14.98 5.85 -16.18
CA ILE A 207 15.18 5.85 -14.72
C ILE A 207 14.20 4.93 -14.00
N ILE A 208 12.97 4.82 -14.50
CA ILE A 208 11.95 3.93 -13.92
C ILE A 208 12.33 2.46 -14.12
N ASP A 209 12.85 2.11 -15.28
CA ASP A 209 13.27 0.74 -15.58
C ASP A 209 14.49 0.35 -14.73
N GLU A 210 15.51 1.20 -14.65
CA GLU A 210 16.70 0.98 -13.82
C GLU A 210 16.35 0.87 -12.32
N LEU A 211 15.54 1.76 -11.79
CA LEU A 211 15.09 1.70 -10.39
C LEU A 211 14.25 0.45 -10.11
N THR A 212 13.46 0.01 -11.08
CA THR A 212 12.65 -1.22 -10.94
C THR A 212 13.53 -2.46 -10.82
N ASP A 213 14.62 -2.52 -11.55
CA ASP A 213 15.53 -3.65 -11.51
C ASP A 213 16.48 -3.58 -10.29
N LEU A 214 16.77 -2.39 -9.79
CA LEU A 214 17.61 -2.18 -8.60
C LEU A 214 16.86 -2.53 -7.31
N LEU A 215 15.58 -2.20 -7.19
CA LEU A 215 14.76 -2.40 -6.00
C LEU A 215 14.32 -3.86 -5.86
#